data_ff865c7ad578888d644333a432e51d5c
#
_entry.id   ff865c7ad578888d644333a432e51d5c
#
_cell.length_a   1.000
_cell.length_b   1.000
_cell.length_c   1.000
_cell.angle_alpha   90.00
_cell.angle_beta   90.00
_cell.angle_gamma   90.00
#
_symmetry.space_group_name_H-M   'P 1'
#
loop_
_entity.id
_entity.type
_entity.pdbx_description
1 polymer ?
#
loop_
_entity_poly.entity_id
_entity_poly.type
_entity_poly.pdbx_seq_one_letter_code
_entity_poly.pdbx_strand_id
1 'polypeptide(L)' 'ADGEINTIWSRMDPAIQQRLLGEQRGWIQSKNNSCRQAAAQAGTTLQAEYLQLQCDTRMTRERSQYLRGYTIN' A
#
# COMPACT_ATOMS: atom_id res chain seq x y z
N ALA A 1 -3.01 9.37 -0.49
CA ALA A 1 -3.17 7.91 -0.31
C ALA A 1 -2.53 7.42 0.99
N ASP A 2 -1.29 7.85 1.27
CA ASP A 2 -0.61 7.43 2.49
C ASP A 2 -1.33 7.92 3.74
N GLY A 3 -1.89 9.14 3.70
CA GLY A 3 -2.65 9.69 4.81
C GLY A 3 -3.91 8.89 5.11
N GLU A 4 -4.55 8.32 4.08
CA GLU A 4 -5.72 7.48 4.26
C GLU A 4 -5.38 6.20 5.02
N ILE A 5 -4.29 5.53 4.65
CA ILE A 5 -3.86 4.31 5.33
C ILE A 5 -3.51 4.61 6.78
N ASN A 6 -2.81 5.70 7.04
CA ASN A 6 -2.46 6.08 8.41
C ASN A 6 -3.71 6.35 9.25
N THR A 7 -4.71 7.01 8.68
CA THR A 7 -5.98 7.27 9.38
C THR A 7 -6.70 5.98 9.70
N ILE A 8 -6.80 5.07 8.75
CA ILE A 8 -7.44 3.77 8.94
C ILE A 8 -6.70 2.98 10.03
N TRP A 9 -5.37 2.95 9.97
CA TRP A 9 -4.55 2.23 10.93
C TRP A 9 -4.77 2.76 12.35
N SER A 10 -4.85 4.08 12.51
CA SER A 10 -5.05 4.71 13.81
C SER A 10 -6.38 4.35 14.46
N ARG A 11 -7.38 3.97 13.65
CA ARG A 11 -8.72 3.63 14.14
C ARG A 11 -8.86 2.16 14.48
N MET A 12 -7.82 1.36 14.25
CA MET A 12 -7.87 -0.06 14.54
C MET A 12 -7.65 -0.33 16.02
N ASP A 13 -8.23 -1.44 16.48
CA ASP A 13 -7.94 -1.98 17.80
C ASP A 13 -6.45 -2.30 17.89
N PRO A 14 -5.75 -1.93 19.00
CA PRO A 14 -4.32 -2.21 19.13
C PRO A 14 -3.94 -3.69 18.97
N ALA A 15 -4.81 -4.60 19.41
CA ALA A 15 -4.54 -6.04 19.24
C ALA A 15 -4.55 -6.43 17.77
N ILE A 16 -5.45 -5.84 16.99
CA ILE A 16 -5.51 -6.07 15.55
C ILE A 16 -4.29 -5.46 14.87
N GLN A 17 -3.88 -4.26 15.29
CA GLN A 17 -2.70 -3.60 14.75
C GLN A 17 -1.46 -4.47 14.92
N GLN A 18 -1.26 -5.06 16.10
CA GLN A 18 -0.12 -5.94 16.36
C GLN A 18 -0.16 -7.16 15.47
N ARG A 19 -1.34 -7.76 15.29
CA ARG A 19 -1.51 -8.94 14.46
C ARG A 19 -1.17 -8.62 13.00
N LEU A 20 -1.58 -7.45 12.51
CA LEU A 20 -1.39 -7.08 11.12
C LEU A 20 -0.04 -6.45 10.83
N LEU A 21 0.76 -6.16 11.85
CA LEU A 21 2.03 -5.45 11.66
C LEU A 21 2.99 -6.20 10.73
N GLY A 22 3.17 -7.50 10.96
CA GLY A 22 4.01 -8.33 10.10
C GLY A 22 3.45 -8.43 8.68
N GLU A 23 2.14 -8.60 8.57
CA GLU A 23 1.46 -8.63 7.28
C GLU A 23 1.63 -7.32 6.53
N GLN A 24 1.51 -6.20 7.23
CA GLN A 24 1.66 -4.87 6.64
C GLN A 24 3.07 -4.67 6.08
N ARG A 25 4.09 -5.11 6.82
CA ARG A 25 5.47 -5.04 6.34
C ARG A 25 5.67 -5.87 5.08
N GLY A 26 5.11 -7.08 5.05
CA GLY A 26 5.17 -7.95 3.88
C GLY A 26 4.47 -7.33 2.69
N TRP A 27 3.32 -6.68 2.92
CA TRP A 27 2.60 -5.99 1.87
C TRP A 27 3.41 -4.84 1.28
N ILE A 28 4.07 -4.04 2.13
CA ILE A 28 4.90 -2.93 1.66
C ILE A 28 6.02 -3.45 0.75
N GLN A 29 6.69 -4.53 1.15
CA GLN A 29 7.74 -5.13 0.34
C GLN A 29 7.19 -5.65 -0.99
N SER A 30 6.05 -6.34 -0.97
CA SER A 30 5.40 -6.82 -2.19
C SER A 30 5.02 -5.68 -3.11
N LYS A 31 4.44 -4.61 -2.55
CA LYS A 31 4.07 -3.42 -3.31
C LYS A 31 5.30 -2.83 -3.99
N ASN A 32 6.36 -2.60 -3.23
CA ASN A 32 7.58 -2.00 -3.77
C ASN A 32 8.18 -2.85 -4.88
N ASN A 33 8.23 -4.17 -4.70
CA ASN A 33 8.75 -5.07 -5.72
C ASN A 33 7.90 -5.06 -6.98
N SER A 34 6.58 -5.16 -6.83
CA SER A 34 5.65 -5.17 -7.97
C SER A 34 5.70 -3.86 -8.74
N CYS A 35 5.73 -2.73 -8.03
CA CYS A 35 5.75 -1.42 -8.66
C CYS A 35 7.09 -1.15 -9.33
N ARG A 36 8.18 -1.66 -8.76
CA ARG A 36 9.49 -1.56 -9.38
C ARG A 36 9.55 -2.35 -10.68
N GLN A 37 8.99 -3.56 -10.71
CA GLN A 37 8.94 -4.37 -11.92
C GLN A 37 8.11 -3.70 -13.01
N ALA A 38 6.99 -3.10 -12.65
CA ALA A 38 6.18 -2.35 -13.61
C ALA A 38 6.96 -1.18 -14.20
N ALA A 39 7.69 -0.46 -13.36
CA ALA A 39 8.50 0.68 -13.81
C ALA A 39 9.67 0.23 -14.69
N ALA A 40 10.21 -0.95 -14.45
CA ALA A 40 11.35 -1.47 -15.23
C ALA A 40 11.01 -1.71 -16.69
N GLN A 41 9.74 -1.83 -17.04
CA GLN A 41 9.30 -2.03 -18.43
C GLN A 41 9.15 -0.72 -19.19
N ALA A 42 9.33 0.42 -18.53
CA ALA A 42 9.20 1.72 -19.15
C ALA A 42 10.40 2.01 -20.08
N GLY A 43 10.14 2.77 -21.16
CA GLY A 43 11.16 3.15 -22.11
C GLY A 43 11.93 4.40 -21.71
N THR A 44 11.41 5.19 -20.78
CA THR A 44 12.04 6.44 -20.31
C THR A 44 11.91 6.55 -18.79
N THR A 45 12.75 7.41 -18.20
CA THR A 45 12.67 7.70 -16.78
C THR A 45 11.33 8.30 -16.39
N LEU A 46 10.80 9.18 -17.23
CA LEU A 46 9.51 9.82 -16.97
C LEU A 46 8.39 8.80 -16.95
N GLN A 47 8.40 7.84 -17.90
CA GLN A 47 7.42 6.76 -17.91
C GLN A 47 7.56 5.86 -16.69
N ALA A 48 8.79 5.58 -16.27
CA ALA A 48 9.05 4.76 -15.10
C ALA A 48 8.44 5.39 -13.85
N GLU A 49 8.63 6.69 -13.66
CA GLU A 49 8.05 7.40 -12.53
C GLU A 49 6.53 7.37 -12.56
N TYR A 50 5.93 7.55 -13.74
CA TYR A 50 4.50 7.52 -13.92
C TYR A 50 3.92 6.15 -13.59
N LEU A 51 4.53 5.09 -14.12
CA LEU A 51 4.07 3.72 -13.87
C LEU A 51 4.21 3.34 -12.41
N GLN A 52 5.31 3.75 -11.78
CA GLN A 52 5.52 3.49 -10.36
C GLN A 52 4.46 4.20 -9.52
N LEU A 53 4.16 5.46 -9.83
CA LEU A 53 3.15 6.22 -9.12
C LEU A 53 1.76 5.60 -9.27
N GLN A 54 1.40 5.18 -10.48
CA GLN A 54 0.11 4.53 -10.72
C GLN A 54 -0.01 3.22 -9.96
N CYS A 55 1.05 2.40 -10.01
CA CYS A 55 1.08 1.14 -9.30
C CYS A 55 0.94 1.37 -7.79
N ASP A 56 1.70 2.29 -7.25
CA ASP A 56 1.68 2.63 -5.84
C ASP A 56 0.29 3.09 -5.40
N THR A 57 -0.32 3.99 -6.16
CA THR A 57 -1.65 4.52 -5.86
C THR A 57 -2.70 3.41 -5.88
N ARG A 58 -2.66 2.55 -6.89
CA ARG A 58 -3.63 1.47 -7.02
C ARG A 58 -3.52 0.49 -5.85
N MET A 59 -2.30 0.04 -5.55
CA MET A 59 -2.08 -0.93 -4.48
C MET A 59 -2.41 -0.33 -3.11
N THR A 60 -2.09 0.94 -2.90
CA THR A 60 -2.41 1.63 -1.66
C THR A 60 -3.93 1.73 -1.48
N ARG A 61 -4.66 2.01 -2.56
CA ARG A 61 -6.12 2.09 -2.52
C ARG A 61 -6.74 0.73 -2.20
N GLU A 62 -6.25 -0.32 -2.82
CA GLU A 62 -6.72 -1.67 -2.55
C GLU A 62 -6.45 -2.06 -1.10
N ARG A 63 -5.27 -1.73 -0.58
CA ARG A 63 -4.92 -2.01 0.81
C ARG A 63 -5.80 -1.23 1.77
N SER A 64 -6.11 0.03 1.45
CA SER A 64 -7.01 0.83 2.27
C SER A 64 -8.38 0.17 2.42
N GLN A 65 -8.92 -0.34 1.32
CA GLN A 65 -10.20 -1.06 1.36
C GLN A 65 -10.13 -2.32 2.20
N TYR A 66 -9.04 -3.07 2.08
CA TYR A 66 -8.82 -4.27 2.88
C TYR A 66 -8.77 -3.92 4.37
N LEU A 67 -8.00 -2.89 4.73
CA LEU A 67 -7.83 -2.49 6.13
C LEU A 67 -9.10 -1.95 6.75
N ARG A 68 -9.98 -1.33 5.95
CA ARG A 68 -11.26 -0.83 6.45
C ARG A 68 -12.13 -1.93 7.04
N GLY A 69 -11.96 -3.17 6.59
CA GLY A 69 -12.68 -4.29 7.16
C GLY A 69 -12.31 -4.58 8.61
N TYR A 70 -11.20 -4.04 9.10
CA TYR A 70 -10.73 -4.23 10.46
C TYR A 70 -10.95 -3.01 11.35
N THR A 71 -11.52 -1.93 10.81
CA THR A 71 -11.74 -0.73 11.62
C THR A 71 -13.00 -0.89 12.46
N ILE A 72 -12.99 -0.25 13.64
CA ILE A 72 -14.15 -0.19 14.54
C ILE A 72 -14.97 1.03 14.13
N ASN A 73 -16.22 0.81 13.80
CA ASN A 73 -17.14 1.89 13.46
C ASN A 73 -17.98 2.28 14.67
#